data_a2cc846a377918801385ff11969ee882
#
_entry.id   a2cc846a377918801385ff11969ee882
#
_cell.length_a   1.000
_cell.length_b   1.000
_cell.length_c   1.000
_cell.angle_alpha   90.00
_cell.angle_beta   90.00
_cell.angle_gamma   90.00
#
_symmetry.space_group_name_H-M   'P 1'
#
loop_
_entity.id
_entity.type
_entity.pdbx_description
1 polymer ?
#
loop_
_entity_poly.entity_id
_entity_poly.type
_entity_poly.pdbx_seq_one_letter_code
_entity_poly.pdbx_strand_id
1 'polypeptide(L)'
;MDFFSIGTNDLTQYTMAVDRGNENVAYLYSVFHPSVLRIIKYIIENAKKAGIEAGMCGEAAGNPCMIPLLLSFGLDEFSVSPSNVLETRKNIASWSIRESDEVTTSVMAMCTEKEVANYLSDYIAAKEQRSGCASQTRRTNPLLLQGQSHLLRKQGGYDGSDL
;
A
#
# COMPACT_ATOMS: atom_id res chain seq x y z
N MET A 1 -6.30 -12.55 -23.30
CA MET A 1 -5.37 -11.64 -22.56
C MET A 1 -5.29 -12.19 -21.15
N ASP A 2 -4.08 -12.45 -20.67
CA ASP A 2 -3.87 -13.15 -19.39
C ASP A 2 -3.40 -12.20 -18.29
N PHE A 3 -2.88 -11.04 -18.67
CA PHE A 3 -2.35 -10.00 -17.78
C PHE A 3 -2.36 -8.64 -18.51
N PHE A 4 -2.47 -7.55 -17.74
CA PHE A 4 -2.18 -6.19 -18.21
C PHE A 4 -1.66 -5.30 -17.07
N SER A 5 -1.01 -4.19 -17.44
CA SER A 5 -0.48 -3.22 -16.48
C SER A 5 -1.07 -1.83 -16.73
N ILE A 6 -1.49 -1.17 -15.66
CA ILE A 6 -2.02 0.19 -15.69
C ILE A 6 -0.84 1.17 -15.67
N GLY A 7 -0.62 1.89 -16.76
CA GLY A 7 0.36 2.98 -16.83
C GLY A 7 -0.22 4.25 -16.24
N THR A 8 0.02 4.49 -14.93
CA THR A 8 -0.65 5.58 -14.20
C THR A 8 -0.32 6.96 -14.69
N ASN A 9 0.89 7.16 -15.22
CA ASN A 9 1.29 8.46 -15.74
C ASN A 9 0.46 8.86 -16.97
N ASP A 10 0.30 7.95 -17.91
CA ASP A 10 -0.48 8.19 -19.12
C ASP A 10 -1.98 8.22 -18.81
N LEU A 11 -2.45 7.29 -17.96
CA LEU A 11 -3.83 7.28 -17.53
C LEU A 11 -4.25 8.61 -16.92
N THR A 12 -3.43 9.16 -16.01
CA THR A 12 -3.69 10.46 -15.38
C THR A 12 -3.69 11.58 -16.42
N GLN A 13 -2.69 11.62 -17.30
CA GLN A 13 -2.58 12.63 -18.34
C GLN A 13 -3.82 12.65 -19.24
N TYR A 14 -4.26 11.51 -19.73
CA TYR A 14 -5.42 11.42 -20.61
C TYR A 14 -6.76 11.65 -19.87
N THR A 15 -6.89 11.17 -18.65
CA THR A 15 -8.09 11.37 -17.84
C THR A 15 -8.31 12.84 -17.51
N MET A 16 -7.22 13.55 -17.17
CA MET A 16 -7.27 14.97 -16.83
C MET A 16 -7.16 15.89 -18.04
N ALA A 17 -6.86 15.35 -19.23
CA ALA A 17 -6.54 16.10 -20.45
C ALA A 17 -5.42 17.14 -20.22
N VAL A 18 -4.39 16.78 -19.46
CA VAL A 18 -3.29 17.65 -19.04
C VAL A 18 -1.96 17.04 -19.48
N ASP A 19 -1.16 17.82 -20.19
CA ASP A 19 0.22 17.46 -20.49
C ASP A 19 1.09 17.74 -19.26
N ARG A 20 1.65 16.66 -18.67
CA ARG A 20 2.56 16.75 -17.52
C ARG A 20 3.86 17.50 -17.81
N GLY A 21 4.25 17.59 -19.09
CA GLY A 21 5.41 18.34 -19.55
C GLY A 21 5.19 19.85 -19.71
N ASN A 22 3.94 20.30 -19.64
CA ASN A 22 3.59 21.72 -19.77
C ASN A 22 3.45 22.38 -18.40
N GLU A 23 4.42 23.21 -18.05
CA GLU A 23 4.51 23.91 -16.74
C GLU A 23 3.25 24.73 -16.42
N ASN A 24 2.56 25.27 -17.43
CA ASN A 24 1.36 26.10 -17.22
C ASN A 24 0.15 25.33 -16.70
N VAL A 25 0.10 24.03 -16.93
CA VAL A 25 -1.05 23.17 -16.56
C VAL A 25 -0.65 21.97 -15.69
N ALA A 26 0.66 21.76 -15.43
CA ALA A 26 1.17 20.65 -14.64
C ALA A 26 0.56 20.56 -13.23
N TYR A 27 0.13 21.70 -12.66
CA TYR A 27 -0.53 21.75 -11.35
C TYR A 27 -1.89 21.04 -11.31
N LEU A 28 -2.48 20.76 -12.48
CA LEU A 28 -3.72 19.99 -12.61
C LEU A 28 -3.48 18.48 -12.68
N TYR A 29 -2.22 18.08 -12.90
CA TYR A 29 -1.83 16.68 -13.01
C TYR A 29 -1.70 16.08 -11.60
N SER A 30 -2.66 15.25 -11.21
CA SER A 30 -2.62 14.55 -9.93
C SER A 30 -3.29 13.19 -10.00
N VAL A 31 -2.59 12.16 -9.55
CA VAL A 31 -3.14 10.80 -9.42
C VAL A 31 -4.20 10.72 -8.32
N PHE A 32 -4.21 11.67 -7.37
CA PHE A 32 -5.21 11.74 -6.30
C PHE A 32 -6.54 12.36 -6.72
N HIS A 33 -6.64 12.79 -7.97
CA HIS A 33 -7.91 13.32 -8.47
C HIS A 33 -8.98 12.23 -8.45
N PRO A 34 -10.20 12.50 -7.90
CA PRO A 34 -11.26 11.50 -7.76
C PRO A 34 -11.63 10.78 -9.06
N SER A 35 -11.57 11.46 -10.22
CA SER A 35 -11.83 10.83 -11.52
C SER A 35 -10.78 9.78 -11.86
N VAL A 36 -9.49 10.04 -11.57
CA VAL A 36 -8.39 9.09 -11.81
C VAL A 36 -8.54 7.88 -10.91
N LEU A 37 -8.81 8.08 -9.61
CA LEU A 37 -9.02 6.99 -8.65
C LEU A 37 -10.21 6.10 -9.04
N ARG A 38 -11.32 6.70 -9.49
CA ARG A 38 -12.50 5.96 -9.95
C ARG A 38 -12.21 5.12 -11.19
N ILE A 39 -11.43 5.64 -12.13
CA ILE A 39 -11.03 4.88 -13.32
C ILE A 39 -10.10 3.73 -12.95
N ILE A 40 -9.10 3.95 -12.08
CA ILE A 40 -8.21 2.88 -11.61
C ILE A 40 -9.03 1.76 -10.95
N LYS A 41 -9.92 2.12 -10.03
CA LYS A 41 -10.83 1.17 -9.38
C LYS A 41 -11.66 0.39 -10.40
N TYR A 42 -12.29 1.09 -11.35
CA TYR A 42 -13.11 0.48 -12.39
C TYR A 42 -12.32 -0.53 -13.24
N ILE A 43 -11.07 -0.19 -13.60
CA ILE A 43 -10.20 -1.09 -14.38
C ILE A 43 -9.90 -2.36 -13.59
N ILE A 44 -9.46 -2.23 -12.33
CA ILE A 44 -9.12 -3.37 -11.48
C ILE A 44 -10.33 -4.27 -11.21
N GLU A 45 -11.49 -3.68 -10.90
CA GLU A 45 -12.71 -4.44 -10.67
C GLU A 45 -13.16 -5.24 -11.90
N ASN A 46 -13.00 -4.68 -13.11
CA ASN A 46 -13.35 -5.40 -14.34
C ASN A 46 -12.32 -6.49 -14.67
N ALA A 47 -11.04 -6.27 -14.37
CA ALA A 47 -10.03 -7.33 -14.47
C ALA A 47 -10.40 -8.53 -13.59
N LYS A 48 -10.74 -8.27 -12.32
CA LYS A 48 -11.17 -9.31 -11.39
C LYS A 48 -12.40 -10.06 -11.88
N LYS A 49 -13.41 -9.36 -12.39
CA LYS A 49 -14.62 -10.00 -12.97
C LYS A 49 -14.30 -10.89 -14.17
N ALA A 50 -13.27 -10.52 -14.94
CA ALA A 50 -12.82 -11.26 -16.10
C ALA A 50 -11.81 -12.39 -15.76
N GLY A 51 -11.37 -12.49 -14.50
CA GLY A 51 -10.33 -13.44 -14.09
C GLY A 51 -8.95 -13.12 -14.66
N ILE A 52 -8.65 -11.83 -14.90
CA ILE A 52 -7.40 -11.36 -15.47
C ILE A 52 -6.60 -10.64 -14.39
N GLU A 53 -5.31 -10.94 -14.29
CA GLU A 53 -4.40 -10.25 -13.37
C GLU A 53 -4.14 -8.81 -13.84
N ALA A 54 -4.22 -7.86 -12.92
CA ALA A 54 -3.95 -6.46 -13.14
C ALA A 54 -2.72 -6.00 -12.35
N GLY A 55 -1.72 -5.51 -13.08
CA GLY A 55 -0.57 -4.82 -12.52
C GLY A 55 -0.70 -3.31 -12.65
N MET A 56 0.17 -2.59 -11.97
CA MET A 56 0.31 -1.15 -12.08
C MET A 56 1.77 -0.74 -12.16
N CYS A 57 2.09 0.15 -13.09
CA CYS A 57 3.41 0.77 -13.20
C CYS A 57 3.29 2.30 -13.12
N GLY A 58 4.45 2.96 -13.05
CA GLY A 58 4.55 4.39 -12.88
C GLY A 58 4.70 4.81 -11.41
N GLU A 59 4.69 6.12 -11.18
CA GLU A 59 4.99 6.69 -9.86
C GLU A 59 3.95 6.32 -8.79
N ALA A 60 2.71 6.13 -9.18
CA ALA A 60 1.63 5.78 -8.27
C ALA A 60 1.78 4.39 -7.63
N ALA A 61 2.39 3.42 -8.35
CA ALA A 61 2.60 2.07 -7.84
C ALA A 61 3.50 2.02 -6.58
N GLY A 62 4.48 2.93 -6.49
CA GLY A 62 5.38 3.04 -5.34
C GLY A 62 4.97 4.11 -4.31
N ASN A 63 3.92 4.86 -4.57
CA ASN A 63 3.52 5.96 -3.70
C ASN A 63 2.84 5.42 -2.42
N PRO A 64 3.37 5.70 -1.22
CA PRO A 64 2.81 5.21 0.05
C PRO A 64 1.33 5.57 0.26
N CYS A 65 0.90 6.74 -0.23
CA CYS A 65 -0.49 7.19 -0.14
C CYS A 65 -1.44 6.40 -1.05
N MET A 66 -0.93 5.84 -2.15
CA MET A 66 -1.73 5.03 -3.08
C MET A 66 -1.88 3.57 -2.62
N ILE A 67 -0.91 3.04 -1.88
CA ILE A 67 -0.88 1.63 -1.50
C ILE A 67 -2.18 1.15 -0.84
N PRO A 68 -2.76 1.81 0.18
CA PRO A 68 -4.00 1.35 0.79
C PRO A 68 -5.16 1.29 -0.21
N LEU A 69 -5.26 2.25 -1.12
CA LEU A 69 -6.30 2.29 -2.13
C LEU A 69 -6.15 1.11 -3.12
N LEU A 70 -4.93 0.88 -3.60
CA LEU A 70 -4.63 -0.20 -4.54
C LEU A 70 -4.85 -1.59 -3.93
N LEU A 71 -4.51 -1.78 -2.65
CA LEU A 71 -4.81 -3.01 -1.92
C LEU A 71 -6.32 -3.24 -1.80
N SER A 72 -7.08 -2.21 -1.44
CA SER A 72 -8.54 -2.27 -1.34
C SER A 72 -9.21 -2.52 -2.70
N PHE A 73 -8.67 -1.96 -3.78
CA PHE A 73 -9.16 -2.24 -5.14
C PHE A 73 -8.83 -3.66 -5.61
N GLY A 74 -7.87 -4.32 -4.94
CA GLY A 74 -7.45 -5.69 -5.25
C GLY A 74 -6.41 -5.77 -6.36
N LEU A 75 -5.50 -4.79 -6.48
CA LEU A 75 -4.39 -4.84 -7.43
C LEU A 75 -3.49 -6.05 -7.15
N ASP A 76 -3.10 -6.78 -8.20
CA ASP A 76 -2.30 -8.01 -8.10
C ASP A 76 -0.80 -7.73 -8.08
N GLU A 77 -0.33 -6.74 -8.86
CA GLU A 77 1.10 -6.46 -9.03
C GLU A 77 1.42 -4.96 -8.92
N PHE A 78 2.47 -4.65 -8.16
CA PHE A 78 3.06 -3.32 -8.01
C PHE A 78 4.43 -3.30 -8.70
N SER A 79 4.51 -2.75 -9.92
CA SER A 79 5.74 -2.61 -10.68
C SER A 79 6.44 -1.31 -10.34
N VAL A 80 7.56 -1.42 -9.62
CA VAL A 80 8.34 -0.28 -9.12
C VAL A 80 9.81 -0.41 -9.50
N SER A 81 10.56 0.69 -9.41
CA SER A 81 12.00 0.65 -9.66
C SER A 81 12.72 -0.27 -8.66
N PRO A 82 13.82 -0.94 -9.03
CA PRO A 82 14.55 -1.85 -8.14
C PRO A 82 14.93 -1.22 -6.79
N SER A 83 15.25 0.07 -6.76
CA SER A 83 15.56 0.82 -5.53
C SER A 83 14.38 0.90 -4.56
N ASN A 84 13.16 0.89 -5.06
CA ASN A 84 11.94 1.11 -4.28
C ASN A 84 11.27 -0.20 -3.85
N VAL A 85 11.71 -1.36 -4.35
CA VAL A 85 11.06 -2.65 -4.08
C VAL A 85 10.95 -2.94 -2.58
N LEU A 86 12.03 -2.77 -1.83
CA LEU A 86 12.03 -3.08 -0.39
C LEU A 86 11.13 -2.15 0.41
N GLU A 87 11.14 -0.86 0.06
CA GLU A 87 10.28 0.14 0.70
C GLU A 87 8.81 -0.13 0.38
N THR A 88 8.48 -0.36 -0.88
CA THR A 88 7.11 -0.68 -1.30
C THR A 88 6.59 -1.95 -0.61
N ARG A 89 7.40 -3.02 -0.54
CA ARG A 89 7.04 -4.25 0.20
C ARG A 89 6.79 -3.99 1.68
N LYS A 90 7.63 -3.19 2.33
CA LYS A 90 7.44 -2.79 3.73
C LYS A 90 6.12 -2.03 3.90
N ASN A 91 5.84 -1.09 3.01
CA ASN A 91 4.61 -0.29 3.04
C ASN A 91 3.38 -1.18 2.84
N ILE A 92 3.38 -2.07 1.84
CA ILE A 92 2.29 -3.05 1.62
C ILE A 92 2.07 -3.90 2.89
N ALA A 93 3.14 -4.46 3.47
CA ALA A 93 3.06 -5.29 4.67
C ALA A 93 2.58 -4.55 5.93
N SER A 94 2.59 -3.22 5.93
CA SER A 94 2.10 -2.40 7.04
C SER A 94 0.58 -2.22 7.06
N TRP A 95 -0.11 -2.62 5.99
CA TRP A 95 -1.55 -2.49 5.84
C TRP A 95 -2.28 -3.82 6.01
N SER A 96 -3.41 -3.80 6.69
CA SER A 96 -4.42 -4.85 6.61
C SER A 96 -5.47 -4.48 5.55
N ILE A 97 -6.10 -5.47 4.93
CA ILE A 97 -7.16 -5.23 3.94
C ILE A 97 -8.30 -4.43 4.57
N ARG A 98 -8.70 -4.76 5.79
CA ARG A 98 -9.75 -4.03 6.51
C ARG A 98 -9.43 -2.54 6.66
N GLU A 99 -8.22 -2.21 7.09
CA GLU A 99 -7.78 -0.82 7.23
C GLU A 99 -7.73 -0.10 5.88
N SER A 100 -7.27 -0.79 4.84
CA SER A 100 -7.27 -0.29 3.47
C SER A 100 -8.69 0.02 2.98
N ASP A 101 -9.66 -0.84 3.27
CA ASP A 101 -11.06 -0.65 2.89
C ASP A 101 -11.71 0.54 3.64
N GLU A 102 -11.40 0.72 4.92
CA GLU A 102 -11.88 1.86 5.73
C GLU A 102 -11.36 3.20 5.15
N VAL A 103 -10.06 3.27 4.83
CA VAL A 103 -9.43 4.44 4.19
C VAL A 103 -10.02 4.70 2.81
N THR A 104 -10.14 3.66 2.01
CA THR A 104 -10.66 3.75 0.64
C THR A 104 -12.11 4.22 0.61
N THR A 105 -12.95 3.73 1.53
CA THR A 105 -14.35 4.17 1.64
C THR A 105 -14.43 5.67 1.90
N SER A 106 -13.58 6.20 2.78
CA SER A 106 -13.51 7.63 3.08
C SER A 106 -13.05 8.43 1.86
N VAL A 107 -11.98 7.99 1.20
CA VAL A 107 -11.41 8.66 0.02
C VAL A 107 -12.39 8.70 -1.16
N MET A 108 -13.08 7.59 -1.43
CA MET A 108 -14.01 7.50 -2.56
C MET A 108 -15.28 8.36 -2.39
N ALA A 109 -15.57 8.84 -1.19
CA ALA A 109 -16.64 9.79 -0.90
C ALA A 109 -16.22 11.26 -1.12
N MET A 110 -14.92 11.54 -1.26
CA MET A 110 -14.39 12.89 -1.46
C MET A 110 -14.57 13.37 -2.89
N CYS A 111 -14.67 14.70 -3.04
CA CYS A 111 -14.99 15.33 -4.32
C CYS A 111 -13.80 16.07 -4.95
N THR A 112 -12.77 16.40 -4.19
CA THR A 112 -11.63 17.17 -4.68
C THR A 112 -10.31 16.46 -4.44
N GLU A 113 -9.33 16.76 -5.29
CA GLU A 113 -7.96 16.24 -5.18
C GLU A 113 -7.32 16.62 -3.85
N LYS A 114 -7.50 17.87 -3.41
CA LYS A 114 -6.94 18.38 -2.16
C LYS A 114 -7.47 17.65 -0.92
N GLU A 115 -8.76 17.34 -0.89
CA GLU A 115 -9.36 16.54 0.20
C GLU A 115 -8.71 15.16 0.28
N VAL A 116 -8.57 14.49 -0.87
CA VAL A 116 -7.95 13.16 -0.96
C VAL A 116 -6.49 13.20 -0.53
N ALA A 117 -5.70 14.10 -1.09
CA ALA A 117 -4.26 14.20 -0.81
C ALA A 117 -3.99 14.53 0.67
N ASN A 118 -4.71 15.49 1.23
CA ASN A 118 -4.57 15.86 2.63
C ASN A 118 -4.97 14.71 3.56
N TYR A 119 -6.13 14.09 3.32
CA TYR A 119 -6.60 12.97 4.14
C TYR A 119 -5.59 11.80 4.16
N LEU A 120 -5.07 11.40 3.00
CA LEU A 120 -4.10 10.31 2.90
C LEU A 120 -2.78 10.67 3.57
N SER A 121 -2.28 11.89 3.37
CA SER A 121 -1.05 12.37 4.01
C SER A 121 -1.17 12.37 5.54
N ASP A 122 -2.25 12.92 6.07
CA ASP A 122 -2.51 13.00 7.51
C ASP A 122 -2.68 11.60 8.12
N TYR A 123 -3.40 10.71 7.42
CA TYR A 123 -3.61 9.34 7.88
C TYR A 123 -2.30 8.56 7.99
N ILE A 124 -1.43 8.67 6.97
CA ILE A 124 -0.13 7.99 6.95
C ILE A 124 0.78 8.54 8.05
N ALA A 125 0.87 9.85 8.20
CA ALA A 125 1.66 10.48 9.27
C ALA A 125 1.22 10.01 10.66
N ALA A 126 -0.08 9.94 10.90
CA ALA A 126 -0.63 9.43 12.17
C ALA A 126 -0.36 7.93 12.37
N LYS A 127 -0.35 7.13 11.30
CA LYS A 127 -0.03 5.70 11.33
C LYS A 127 1.44 5.46 11.67
N GLU A 128 2.35 6.21 11.08
CA GLU A 128 3.79 6.12 11.37
C GLU A 128 4.11 6.47 12.83
N GLN A 129 3.49 7.52 13.36
CA GLN A 129 3.63 7.90 14.77
C GLN A 129 3.16 6.78 15.72
N ARG A 130 2.04 6.13 15.42
CA ARG A 130 1.52 4.99 16.20
C ARG A 130 2.47 3.80 16.15
N SER A 131 3.03 3.50 15.00
CA SER A 131 4.00 2.41 14.80
C SER A 131 5.33 2.67 15.49
N GLY A 132 5.83 3.90 15.48
CA GLY A 132 7.04 4.34 16.17
C GLY A 132 6.89 4.25 17.70
N CYS A 133 5.76 4.66 18.25
CA CYS A 133 5.47 4.56 19.67
C CYS A 133 5.39 3.09 20.14
N ALA A 134 4.75 2.22 19.37
CA ALA A 134 4.65 0.79 19.69
C ALA A 134 6.01 0.07 19.70
N SER A 135 6.95 0.49 18.85
CA SER A 135 8.31 -0.06 18.81
C SER A 135 9.17 0.38 19.99
N GLN A 136 8.98 1.60 20.49
CA GLN A 136 9.66 2.11 21.69
C GLN A 136 9.13 1.42 22.97
N THR A 137 7.84 1.20 23.09
CA THR A 137 7.24 0.52 24.24
C THR A 137 7.70 -0.94 24.37
N ARG A 138 7.96 -1.62 23.26
CA ARG A 138 8.55 -2.97 23.26
C ARG A 138 10.01 -3.00 23.71
N ARG A 139 10.77 -1.92 23.47
CA ARG A 139 12.19 -1.82 23.90
C ARG A 139 12.34 -1.44 25.37
N THR A 140 11.35 -0.84 25.98
CA THR A 140 11.41 -0.35 27.37
C THR A 140 10.73 -1.24 28.41
N ASN A 141 10.14 -2.39 28.01
CA ASN A 141 9.53 -3.33 28.95
C ASN A 141 10.38 -4.61 29.09
N PRO A 142 11.29 -4.69 30.10
CA PRO A 142 12.16 -5.87 30.30
C PRO A 142 11.39 -7.13 30.70
N LEU A 143 10.14 -7.01 31.15
CA LEU A 143 9.33 -8.15 31.61
C LEU A 143 8.80 -9.04 30.49
N LEU A 144 8.81 -8.57 29.22
CA LEU A 144 8.41 -9.37 28.07
C LEU A 144 9.52 -10.27 27.53
N LEU A 145 10.78 -10.08 27.96
CA LEU A 145 11.91 -10.91 27.54
C LEU A 145 12.12 -12.15 28.42
N GLN A 146 11.47 -12.24 29.58
CA GLN A 146 11.61 -13.40 30.47
C GLN A 146 10.65 -14.56 30.17
N GLY A 147 9.66 -14.36 29.30
CA GLY A 147 8.67 -15.39 28.94
C GLY A 147 9.15 -16.41 27.89
N GLN A 148 10.22 -16.14 27.15
CA GLN A 148 10.65 -17.02 26.05
C GLN A 148 11.80 -17.97 26.41
N SER A 149 12.48 -17.78 27.54
CA SER A 149 13.59 -18.67 27.95
C SER A 149 13.13 -19.96 28.66
N HIS A 150 11.86 -20.06 29.06
CA HIS A 150 11.33 -21.26 29.73
C HIS A 150 10.77 -22.34 28.80
N LEU A 151 10.55 -22.04 27.52
CA LEU A 151 9.99 -22.99 26.55
C LEU A 151 11.07 -23.78 25.77
N LEU A 152 12.33 -23.37 25.81
CA LEU A 152 13.43 -24.03 25.10
C LEU A 152 14.22 -25.03 25.95
N ARG A 153 13.83 -25.25 27.23
CA ARG A 153 14.53 -26.21 28.14
C ARG A 153 13.85 -27.56 28.32
N LYS A 154 12.76 -27.83 27.60
CA LYS A 154 12.03 -29.12 27.73
C LYS A 154 12.11 -30.04 26.51
N GLN A 155 12.95 -29.75 25.53
CA GLN A 155 13.22 -30.71 24.43
C GLN A 155 14.72 -30.91 24.26
N GLY A 156 15.30 -31.71 25.10
CA GLY A 156 16.73 -32.06 25.05
C GLY A 156 17.08 -33.18 26.03
N GLY A 157 16.30 -34.24 26.01
CA GLY A 157 16.59 -35.47 26.69
C GLY A 157 16.45 -36.64 25.72
N TYR A 158 17.42 -36.82 24.86
CA TYR A 158 17.66 -38.11 24.22
C TYR A 158 18.82 -38.75 24.93
N ASP A 159 18.46 -39.70 25.79
CA ASP A 159 19.40 -40.63 26.44
C ASP A 159 19.76 -41.71 25.41
N GLY A 160 21.05 -41.77 25.09
CA GLY A 160 21.63 -42.75 24.19
C GLY A 160 22.26 -43.87 25.00
N SER A 161 21.48 -44.88 25.33
CA SER A 161 22.00 -46.20 25.70
C SER A 161 21.05 -47.25 25.14
N ASP A 162 21.50 -47.90 24.06
CA ASP A 162 21.41 -49.33 23.83
C ASP A 162 21.75 -49.70 22.37
N LEU A 163 22.85 -50.47 22.23
CA LEU A 163 23.32 -51.29 21.11
C LEU A 163 24.01 -50.62 19.93
#